data_8bf9853532b02e97dfc9a497b3c873b5
#
_entry.id   8bf9853532b02e97dfc9a497b3c873b5
#
_cell.length_a   1.000
_cell.length_b   1.000
_cell.length_c   1.000
_cell.angle_alpha   90.00
_cell.angle_beta   90.00
_cell.angle_gamma   90.00
#
_symmetry.space_group_name_H-M   'P 1'
#
loop_
_entity.id
_entity.type
_entity.pdbx_description
1 polymer ?
#
loop_
_entity_poly.entity_id
_entity_poly.type
_entity_poly.pdbx_seq_one_letter_code
_entity_poly.pdbx_strand_id
1 'polypeptide(L)'
;MFSKITSKFFGSSNDRQIKKYKPTIDTINKLEKKFESLSDIDLKHKTTEFKERISNDENLLTILPEAFATVREAAKRTLNQRHFDVQLMGGLVLHEGKIAEMKTGEGKTLVATLACYLNALEAKGVHVVTVNDYLAKRDSEWMGQIYKFLGISVGCIISDMDDNDRRAAYNCDITYGTNNEFGFDYLRDNMKYNLEEMVQRPFNFAIVDEVDSILVDEARTPLVISGSAEDSSVLYKSINKLIPLLKENDYELDEKQRTCNLTDQGINNIENALISEKIMEDGSLFDVKNVSLMHHINQALRAHKLFKKNTHYMVKNNNVIIIDEFTGRAMEGRRFGEGQHQAIEAKENVNVQPESQTLASVTFQNYFRMYPKLSGMTGTALTEEGEFSEIYNLSVIEIPTNLKVARIDNNDEIYKTNEERDEAVIKLIENCQKNNQP
;
A
#
# COMPACT_ATOMS: atom_id res chain seq x y z
N MET A 1 -0.33 39.67 -8.01
CA MET A 1 0.82 40.51 -8.40
C MET A 1 1.78 40.74 -7.23
N PHE A 2 1.31 41.01 -6.01
CA PHE A 2 2.13 41.18 -4.80
C PHE A 2 2.98 39.93 -4.45
N SER A 3 2.46 38.71 -4.61
CA SER A 3 3.19 37.46 -4.29
C SER A 3 4.42 37.23 -5.20
N LYS A 4 4.38 37.64 -6.47
CA LYS A 4 5.52 37.53 -7.40
C LYS A 4 6.64 38.55 -7.13
N ILE A 5 6.33 39.66 -6.49
CA ILE A 5 7.32 40.70 -6.15
C ILE A 5 8.04 40.34 -4.84
N THR A 6 7.31 39.81 -3.87
CA THR A 6 7.89 39.33 -2.58
C THR A 6 8.76 38.10 -2.77
N SER A 7 8.42 37.18 -3.68
CA SER A 7 9.24 35.99 -3.96
C SER A 7 10.60 36.34 -4.61
N LYS A 8 10.68 37.45 -5.36
CA LYS A 8 11.93 37.89 -5.97
C LYS A 8 12.94 38.47 -4.96
N PHE A 9 12.46 38.99 -3.81
CA PHE A 9 13.33 39.58 -2.78
C PHE A 9 13.60 38.65 -1.60
N PHE A 10 12.67 37.73 -1.27
CA PHE A 10 12.76 36.85 -0.07
C PHE A 10 12.92 35.37 -0.41
N GLY A 11 12.96 34.98 -1.69
CA GLY A 11 12.93 33.59 -2.12
C GLY A 11 11.58 32.92 -1.89
N SER A 12 11.36 31.73 -2.46
CA SER A 12 10.19 30.90 -2.19
C SER A 12 10.20 30.36 -0.75
N SER A 13 9.09 29.79 -0.29
CA SER A 13 9.05 29.06 0.98
C SER A 13 10.09 27.93 0.98
N ASN A 14 10.21 27.22 -0.13
CA ASN A 14 11.17 26.16 -0.34
C ASN A 14 12.61 26.64 -0.26
N ASP A 15 12.96 27.77 -0.91
CA ASP A 15 14.32 28.37 -0.83
C ASP A 15 14.73 28.71 0.60
N ARG A 16 13.78 29.15 1.43
CA ARG A 16 14.03 29.45 2.84
C ARG A 16 14.28 28.20 3.65
N GLN A 17 13.56 27.11 3.39
CA GLN A 17 13.78 25.83 4.05
C GLN A 17 15.15 25.24 3.66
N ILE A 18 15.48 25.22 2.37
CA ILE A 18 16.79 24.76 1.88
C ILE A 18 17.96 25.56 2.52
N LYS A 19 17.79 26.88 2.65
CA LYS A 19 18.82 27.71 3.32
C LYS A 19 19.03 27.35 4.79
N LYS A 20 18.01 26.84 5.51
CA LYS A 20 18.16 26.39 6.90
C LYS A 20 19.03 25.14 7.03
N TYR A 21 19.08 24.28 6.01
CA TYR A 21 19.89 23.07 6.05
C TYR A 21 21.38 23.33 5.79
N LYS A 22 21.71 24.43 5.13
CA LYS A 22 23.09 24.75 4.74
C LYS A 22 24.09 24.74 5.89
N PRO A 23 23.82 25.36 7.08
CA PRO A 23 24.78 25.31 8.20
C PRO A 23 25.09 23.89 8.67
N THR A 24 24.07 23.02 8.70
CA THR A 24 24.24 21.62 9.09
C THR A 24 25.09 20.86 8.06
N ILE A 25 24.86 21.10 6.78
CA ILE A 25 25.65 20.50 5.68
C ILE A 25 27.08 20.99 5.73
N ASP A 26 27.31 22.29 5.96
CA ASP A 26 28.67 22.85 6.12
C ASP A 26 29.38 22.18 7.32
N THR A 27 28.67 21.86 8.39
CA THR A 27 29.23 21.13 9.55
C THR A 27 29.59 19.69 9.16
N ILE A 28 28.72 18.97 8.45
CA ILE A 28 28.99 17.62 7.95
C ILE A 28 30.22 17.62 7.05
N ASN A 29 30.34 18.60 6.16
CA ASN A 29 31.48 18.75 5.24
C ASN A 29 32.80 19.01 6.01
N LYS A 30 32.76 19.78 7.07
CA LYS A 30 33.96 20.01 7.94
C LYS A 30 34.40 18.72 8.65
N LEU A 31 33.47 17.84 8.98
CA LEU A 31 33.77 16.56 9.63
C LEU A 31 34.37 15.53 8.66
N GLU A 32 34.19 15.66 7.35
CA GLU A 32 34.55 14.66 6.34
C GLU A 32 36.00 14.16 6.49
N LYS A 33 37.00 15.05 6.55
CA LYS A 33 38.40 14.67 6.68
C LYS A 33 38.69 13.89 7.97
N LYS A 34 37.99 14.24 9.06
CA LYS A 34 38.12 13.56 10.35
C LYS A 34 37.62 12.12 10.23
N PHE A 35 36.45 11.92 9.61
CA PHE A 35 35.85 10.60 9.44
C PHE A 35 36.60 9.75 8.40
N GLU A 36 37.14 10.35 7.36
CA GLU A 36 38.00 9.68 6.35
C GLU A 36 39.28 9.11 6.99
N SER A 37 39.83 9.76 8.04
CA SER A 37 41.03 9.28 8.73
C SER A 37 40.77 8.16 9.76
N LEU A 38 39.53 7.82 10.07
CA LEU A 38 39.18 6.76 11.00
C LEU A 38 39.45 5.38 10.36
N SER A 39 39.89 4.42 11.19
CA SER A 39 39.88 3.02 10.76
C SER A 39 38.45 2.47 10.59
N ASP A 40 38.27 1.34 9.90
CA ASP A 40 36.96 0.69 9.77
C ASP A 40 36.38 0.31 11.12
N ILE A 41 37.24 -0.09 12.07
CA ILE A 41 36.85 -0.44 13.45
C ILE A 41 36.34 0.81 14.18
N ASP A 42 37.07 1.93 14.08
CA ASP A 42 36.71 3.18 14.76
C ASP A 42 35.43 3.76 14.14
N LEU A 43 35.26 3.67 12.81
CA LEU A 43 34.06 4.14 12.15
C LEU A 43 32.82 3.32 12.56
N LYS A 44 32.95 1.99 12.67
CA LYS A 44 31.92 1.11 13.21
C LYS A 44 31.60 1.43 14.67
N HIS A 45 32.63 1.70 15.48
CA HIS A 45 32.49 2.01 16.89
C HIS A 45 31.69 3.30 17.13
N LYS A 46 31.64 4.22 16.16
CA LYS A 46 30.76 5.42 16.21
C LYS A 46 29.30 5.09 16.46
N THR A 47 28.80 3.98 15.92
CA THR A 47 27.42 3.53 16.19
C THR A 47 27.19 3.23 17.67
N THR A 48 28.14 2.57 18.33
CA THR A 48 28.06 2.28 19.77
C THR A 48 28.12 3.60 20.57
N GLU A 49 29.06 4.48 20.25
CA GLU A 49 29.19 5.80 20.86
C GLU A 49 27.88 6.61 20.75
N PHE A 50 27.25 6.63 19.56
CA PHE A 50 25.98 7.34 19.38
C PHE A 50 24.83 6.71 20.18
N LYS A 51 24.73 5.38 20.21
CA LYS A 51 23.72 4.68 21.04
C LYS A 51 23.91 5.00 22.54
N GLU A 52 25.14 5.06 23.04
CA GLU A 52 25.45 5.45 24.41
C GLU A 52 25.07 6.90 24.67
N ARG A 53 25.37 7.83 23.77
CA ARG A 53 24.98 9.24 23.89
C ARG A 53 23.47 9.43 23.95
N ILE A 54 22.72 8.68 23.12
CA ILE A 54 21.25 8.68 23.13
C ILE A 54 20.71 8.11 24.44
N SER A 55 21.32 7.04 24.97
CA SER A 55 20.92 6.46 26.26
C SER A 55 21.17 7.40 27.44
N ASN A 56 22.05 8.40 27.27
CA ASN A 56 22.30 9.50 28.20
C ASN A 56 21.49 10.77 27.85
N ASP A 57 20.33 10.61 27.19
CA ASP A 57 19.37 11.66 26.84
C ASP A 57 19.89 12.73 25.85
N GLU A 58 20.95 12.46 25.08
CA GLU A 58 21.39 13.38 24.04
C GLU A 58 20.43 13.30 22.83
N ASN A 59 20.03 14.48 22.32
CA ASN A 59 19.07 14.58 21.23
C ASN A 59 19.69 14.13 19.89
N LEU A 60 18.90 13.43 19.06
CA LEU A 60 19.29 13.02 17.70
C LEU A 60 19.77 14.19 16.84
N LEU A 61 19.21 15.38 16.99
CA LEU A 61 19.63 16.57 16.23
C LEU A 61 21.07 17.01 16.55
N THR A 62 21.55 16.76 17.76
CA THR A 62 22.95 17.06 18.16
C THR A 62 23.91 16.06 17.51
N ILE A 63 23.49 14.78 17.43
CA ILE A 63 24.28 13.67 16.87
C ILE A 63 24.25 13.68 15.34
N LEU A 64 23.20 14.24 14.73
CA LEU A 64 22.92 14.17 13.30
C LEU A 64 24.12 14.53 12.40
N PRO A 65 24.90 15.62 12.61
CA PRO A 65 26.01 15.93 11.72
C PRO A 65 27.10 14.84 11.72
N GLU A 66 27.40 14.27 12.89
CA GLU A 66 28.36 13.18 13.02
C GLU A 66 27.83 11.88 12.42
N ALA A 67 26.55 11.56 12.66
CA ALA A 67 25.90 10.38 12.12
C ALA A 67 25.87 10.42 10.58
N PHE A 68 25.51 11.55 9.98
CA PHE A 68 25.52 11.71 8.53
C PHE A 68 26.92 11.63 7.93
N ALA A 69 27.94 12.20 8.60
CA ALA A 69 29.34 12.04 8.20
C ALA A 69 29.78 10.56 8.26
N THR A 70 29.33 9.81 9.28
CA THR A 70 29.59 8.37 9.42
C THR A 70 29.01 7.59 8.26
N VAL A 71 27.72 7.81 7.94
CA VAL A 71 27.03 7.13 6.81
C VAL A 71 27.67 7.49 5.49
N ARG A 72 28.02 8.76 5.27
CA ARG A 72 28.68 9.23 4.05
C ARG A 72 30.00 8.52 3.81
N GLU A 73 30.83 8.40 4.85
CA GLU A 73 32.13 7.70 4.77
C GLU A 73 31.92 6.19 4.61
N ALA A 74 30.97 5.58 5.31
CA ALA A 74 30.66 4.17 5.15
C ALA A 74 30.17 3.84 3.74
N ALA A 75 29.29 4.68 3.16
CA ALA A 75 28.82 4.52 1.77
C ALA A 75 29.97 4.64 0.75
N LYS A 76 30.92 5.55 0.96
CA LYS A 76 32.12 5.67 0.15
C LYS A 76 32.96 4.40 0.21
N ARG A 77 33.17 3.81 1.40
CA ARG A 77 34.00 2.59 1.57
C ARG A 77 33.34 1.34 1.05
N THR A 78 32.03 1.19 1.28
CA THR A 78 31.31 -0.06 0.93
C THR A 78 30.81 -0.09 -0.51
N LEU A 79 30.27 1.03 -1.01
CA LEU A 79 29.63 1.13 -2.33
C LEU A 79 30.40 2.02 -3.31
N ASN A 80 31.51 2.65 -2.91
CA ASN A 80 32.19 3.70 -3.67
C ASN A 80 31.26 4.86 -4.05
N GLN A 81 30.27 5.14 -3.21
CA GLN A 81 29.27 6.20 -3.41
C GLN A 81 29.33 7.21 -2.28
N ARG A 82 29.80 8.42 -2.57
CA ARG A 82 29.81 9.53 -1.61
C ARG A 82 28.55 10.36 -1.77
N HIS A 83 27.80 10.58 -0.72
CA HIS A 83 26.64 11.47 -0.74
C HIS A 83 27.01 12.90 -1.12
N PHE A 84 26.28 13.47 -2.07
CA PHE A 84 26.38 14.88 -2.45
C PHE A 84 25.64 15.76 -1.42
N ASP A 85 25.93 17.05 -1.43
CA ASP A 85 25.32 18.00 -0.49
C ASP A 85 23.78 18.07 -0.64
N VAL A 86 23.27 17.97 -1.87
CA VAL A 86 21.82 17.87 -2.13
C VAL A 86 21.21 16.58 -1.56
N GLN A 87 21.97 15.49 -1.55
CA GLN A 87 21.52 14.23 -0.96
C GLN A 87 21.54 14.31 0.57
N LEU A 88 22.48 15.03 1.20
CA LEU A 88 22.43 15.35 2.63
C LEU A 88 21.19 16.19 2.96
N MET A 89 20.79 17.14 2.09
CA MET A 89 19.51 17.88 2.28
C MET A 89 18.31 16.93 2.28
N GLY A 90 18.25 16.02 1.31
CA GLY A 90 17.19 15.01 1.26
C GLY A 90 17.12 14.18 2.55
N GLY A 91 18.26 13.73 3.06
CA GLY A 91 18.33 13.00 4.34
C GLY A 91 17.83 13.82 5.55
N LEU A 92 18.14 15.13 5.60
CA LEU A 92 17.62 16.05 6.62
C LEU A 92 16.09 16.18 6.53
N VAL A 93 15.55 16.34 5.32
CA VAL A 93 14.10 16.42 5.07
C VAL A 93 13.40 15.15 5.54
N LEU A 94 13.92 13.97 5.20
CA LEU A 94 13.38 12.70 5.65
C LEU A 94 13.45 12.55 7.17
N HIS A 95 14.55 12.93 7.79
CA HIS A 95 14.67 12.89 9.24
C HIS A 95 13.65 13.81 9.94
N GLU A 96 13.33 14.96 9.37
CA GLU A 96 12.32 15.89 9.91
C GLU A 96 10.87 15.39 9.76
N GLY A 97 10.63 14.22 9.16
CA GLY A 97 9.27 13.72 8.90
C GLY A 97 8.56 14.51 7.78
N LYS A 98 9.25 14.76 6.69
CA LYS A 98 8.75 15.49 5.52
C LYS A 98 8.96 14.68 4.25
N ILE A 99 8.41 15.15 3.13
CA ILE A 99 8.61 14.55 1.82
C ILE A 99 9.76 15.27 1.12
N ALA A 100 10.76 14.49 0.70
CA ALA A 100 11.85 14.96 -0.16
C ALA A 100 11.49 14.73 -1.62
N GLU A 101 11.12 15.78 -2.34
CA GLU A 101 10.98 15.69 -3.79
C GLU A 101 12.36 15.80 -4.45
N MET A 102 12.78 14.69 -5.05
CA MET A 102 14.07 14.60 -5.75
C MET A 102 13.84 14.01 -7.13
N LYS A 103 14.39 14.65 -8.15
CA LYS A 103 14.26 14.17 -9.54
C LYS A 103 14.76 12.73 -9.68
N THR A 104 14.15 11.99 -10.59
CA THR A 104 14.58 10.63 -10.91
C THR A 104 16.06 10.62 -11.32
N GLY A 105 16.83 9.67 -10.77
CA GLY A 105 18.28 9.58 -10.99
C GLY A 105 19.15 10.34 -9.96
N GLU A 106 18.59 11.14 -9.06
CA GLU A 106 19.33 11.85 -8.00
C GLU A 106 19.72 10.95 -6.80
N GLY A 107 19.42 9.65 -6.84
CA GLY A 107 19.86 8.66 -5.86
C GLY A 107 19.04 8.64 -4.57
N LYS A 108 17.71 8.74 -4.66
CA LYS A 108 16.78 8.67 -3.52
C LYS A 108 17.07 7.50 -2.58
N THR A 109 17.33 6.31 -3.13
CA THR A 109 17.64 5.09 -2.35
C THR A 109 18.85 5.29 -1.43
N LEU A 110 19.91 5.95 -1.93
CA LEU A 110 21.09 6.26 -1.13
C LEU A 110 20.81 7.34 -0.08
N VAL A 111 19.97 8.34 -0.41
CA VAL A 111 19.55 9.41 0.50
C VAL A 111 18.84 8.85 1.74
N ALA A 112 17.96 7.87 1.54
CA ALA A 112 17.23 7.24 2.64
C ALA A 112 18.15 6.65 3.72
N THR A 113 19.36 6.21 3.34
CA THR A 113 20.33 5.61 4.29
C THR A 113 20.71 6.54 5.43
N LEU A 114 20.75 7.84 5.18
CA LEU A 114 21.09 8.86 6.17
C LEU A 114 20.05 8.93 7.30
N ALA A 115 18.79 9.07 6.92
CA ALA A 115 17.68 9.14 7.87
C ALA A 115 17.41 7.78 8.53
N CYS A 116 17.52 6.67 7.79
CA CYS A 116 17.39 5.32 8.34
C CYS A 116 18.41 5.07 9.44
N TYR A 117 19.69 5.31 9.18
CA TYR A 117 20.76 5.09 10.15
C TYR A 117 20.53 5.91 11.41
N LEU A 118 20.30 7.23 11.27
CA LEU A 118 20.14 8.12 12.42
C LEU A 118 18.97 7.69 13.32
N ASN A 119 17.82 7.35 12.74
CA ASN A 119 16.64 6.94 13.51
C ASN A 119 16.74 5.49 14.04
N ALA A 120 17.52 4.62 13.38
CA ALA A 120 17.79 3.27 13.86
C ALA A 120 18.63 3.23 15.15
N LEU A 121 19.40 4.29 15.45
CA LEU A 121 20.18 4.41 16.68
C LEU A 121 19.31 4.36 17.95
N GLU A 122 18.03 4.73 17.87
CA GLU A 122 17.08 4.62 18.99
C GLU A 122 16.62 3.18 19.28
N ALA A 123 16.98 2.21 18.43
CA ALA A 123 16.59 0.79 18.51
C ALA A 123 15.05 0.53 18.52
N LYS A 124 14.24 1.49 18.08
CA LYS A 124 12.77 1.40 18.03
C LYS A 124 12.24 0.83 16.73
N GLY A 125 13.11 0.64 15.72
CA GLY A 125 12.78 0.16 14.38
C GLY A 125 12.46 1.28 13.39
N VAL A 126 12.96 1.11 12.18
CA VAL A 126 12.71 1.98 11.03
C VAL A 126 12.19 1.11 9.88
N HIS A 127 11.04 1.46 9.32
CA HIS A 127 10.49 0.78 8.16
C HIS A 127 10.81 1.56 6.89
N VAL A 128 11.31 0.88 5.87
CA VAL A 128 11.50 1.42 4.52
C VAL A 128 10.52 0.72 3.59
N VAL A 129 9.55 1.50 3.11
CA VAL A 129 8.42 0.99 2.33
C VAL A 129 8.68 1.19 0.86
N THR A 130 8.55 0.12 0.08
CA THR A 130 8.71 0.10 -1.38
C THR A 130 7.43 -0.39 -2.07
N VAL A 131 7.34 -0.19 -3.38
CA VAL A 131 6.14 -0.56 -4.15
C VAL A 131 6.08 -2.04 -4.55
N ASN A 132 7.20 -2.79 -4.45
CA ASN A 132 7.22 -4.22 -4.79
C ASN A 132 8.37 -4.97 -4.10
N ASP A 133 8.26 -6.30 -4.05
CA ASP A 133 9.22 -7.19 -3.39
C ASP A 133 10.62 -7.14 -4.02
N TYR A 134 10.70 -6.93 -5.34
CA TYR A 134 11.98 -6.80 -6.03
C TYR A 134 12.79 -5.61 -5.50
N LEU A 135 12.15 -4.44 -5.37
CA LEU A 135 12.78 -3.24 -4.81
C LEU A 135 13.13 -3.42 -3.34
N ALA A 136 12.21 -3.98 -2.55
CA ALA A 136 12.46 -4.25 -1.14
C ALA A 136 13.73 -5.11 -0.95
N LYS A 137 13.84 -6.20 -1.70
CA LYS A 137 14.99 -7.10 -1.65
C LYS A 137 16.26 -6.45 -2.19
N ARG A 138 16.20 -5.84 -3.37
CA ARG A 138 17.34 -5.15 -3.99
C ARG A 138 17.92 -4.08 -3.06
N ASP A 139 17.06 -3.22 -2.51
CA ASP A 139 17.50 -2.07 -1.74
C ASP A 139 17.96 -2.48 -0.33
N SER A 140 17.32 -3.48 0.29
CA SER A 140 17.80 -4.03 1.56
C SER A 140 19.16 -4.71 1.44
N GLU A 141 19.44 -5.40 0.33
CA GLU A 141 20.74 -6.03 0.06
C GLU A 141 21.81 -4.97 -0.30
N TRP A 142 21.46 -4.02 -1.15
CA TRP A 142 22.40 -3.01 -1.63
C TRP A 142 22.75 -1.99 -0.55
N MET A 143 21.77 -1.30 0.03
CA MET A 143 21.99 -0.34 1.13
C MET A 143 22.36 -1.04 2.44
N GLY A 144 21.94 -2.28 2.61
CA GLY A 144 22.32 -3.13 3.72
C GLY A 144 23.82 -3.29 3.92
N GLN A 145 24.64 -3.12 2.88
CA GLN A 145 26.09 -3.14 3.01
C GLN A 145 26.58 -2.00 3.89
N ILE A 146 26.01 -0.78 3.76
CA ILE A 146 26.35 0.38 4.60
C ILE A 146 25.95 0.10 6.04
N TYR A 147 24.72 -0.34 6.27
CA TYR A 147 24.19 -0.57 7.60
C TYR A 147 24.94 -1.66 8.34
N LYS A 148 25.17 -2.81 7.69
CA LYS A 148 25.94 -3.93 8.25
C LYS A 148 27.40 -3.55 8.58
N PHE A 149 28.02 -2.75 7.71
CA PHE A 149 29.36 -2.21 7.95
C PHE A 149 29.38 -1.37 9.24
N LEU A 150 28.34 -0.59 9.49
CA LEU A 150 28.18 0.24 10.70
C LEU A 150 27.61 -0.53 11.92
N GLY A 151 27.29 -1.81 11.79
CA GLY A 151 26.77 -2.62 12.88
C GLY A 151 25.28 -2.44 13.16
N ILE A 152 24.51 -1.99 12.17
CA ILE A 152 23.05 -1.90 12.19
C ILE A 152 22.46 -3.12 11.47
N SER A 153 21.47 -3.76 12.09
CA SER A 153 20.77 -4.93 11.54
C SER A 153 19.73 -4.53 10.52
N VAL A 154 19.60 -5.36 9.46
CA VAL A 154 18.65 -5.11 8.36
C VAL A 154 17.86 -6.38 8.07
N GLY A 155 16.54 -6.25 8.08
CA GLY A 155 15.57 -7.26 7.65
C GLY A 155 14.86 -6.84 6.37
N CYS A 156 14.26 -7.83 5.69
CA CYS A 156 13.44 -7.61 4.52
C CYS A 156 12.20 -8.50 4.61
N ILE A 157 11.02 -7.89 4.46
CA ILE A 157 9.74 -8.59 4.42
C ILE A 157 9.30 -8.69 2.96
N ILE A 158 9.08 -9.90 2.49
CA ILE A 158 8.59 -10.23 1.15
C ILE A 158 7.44 -11.22 1.25
N SER A 159 6.76 -11.47 0.13
CA SER A 159 5.68 -12.45 0.04
C SER A 159 6.14 -13.84 0.47
N ASP A 160 5.22 -14.67 0.95
CA ASP A 160 5.41 -16.07 1.31
C ASP A 160 6.41 -16.37 2.47
N MET A 161 6.77 -15.38 3.29
CA MET A 161 7.55 -15.59 4.51
C MET A 161 6.68 -16.14 5.64
N ASP A 162 7.23 -17.02 6.46
CA ASP A 162 6.57 -17.49 7.70
C ASP A 162 6.64 -16.44 8.84
N ASP A 163 5.83 -16.64 9.89
CA ASP A 163 5.73 -15.71 11.02
C ASP A 163 7.05 -15.57 11.80
N ASN A 164 7.89 -16.59 11.84
CA ASN A 164 9.18 -16.55 12.55
C ASN A 164 10.20 -15.69 11.80
N ASP A 165 10.28 -15.88 10.49
CA ASP A 165 11.15 -15.09 9.63
C ASP A 165 10.70 -13.63 9.58
N ARG A 166 9.36 -13.36 9.53
CA ARG A 166 8.80 -12.02 9.63
C ARG A 166 9.19 -11.36 10.96
N ARG A 167 8.99 -12.06 12.08
CA ARG A 167 9.36 -11.55 13.41
C ARG A 167 10.85 -11.26 13.51
N ALA A 168 11.70 -12.12 12.96
CA ALA A 168 13.15 -11.89 12.91
C ALA A 168 13.49 -10.64 12.10
N ALA A 169 12.83 -10.41 10.95
CA ALA A 169 13.04 -9.25 10.12
C ALA A 169 12.54 -7.95 10.80
N TYR A 170 11.37 -7.98 11.46
CA TYR A 170 10.86 -6.82 12.22
C TYR A 170 11.72 -6.49 13.45
N ASN A 171 12.42 -7.45 14.02
CA ASN A 171 13.34 -7.22 15.14
C ASN A 171 14.67 -6.59 14.72
N CYS A 172 14.95 -6.46 13.43
CA CYS A 172 16.08 -5.68 12.94
C CYS A 172 15.92 -4.17 13.22
N ASP A 173 17.02 -3.44 13.23
CA ASP A 173 17.01 -1.99 13.40
C ASP A 173 16.31 -1.28 12.24
N ILE A 174 16.47 -1.84 11.01
CA ILE A 174 15.83 -1.34 9.79
C ILE A 174 15.15 -2.53 9.08
N THR A 175 13.89 -2.35 8.69
CA THR A 175 13.11 -3.36 7.97
C THR A 175 12.60 -2.80 6.65
N TYR A 176 13.00 -3.42 5.55
CA TYR A 176 12.47 -3.13 4.21
C TYR A 176 11.26 -4.03 3.94
N GLY A 177 10.30 -3.54 3.18
CA GLY A 177 9.16 -4.33 2.75
C GLY A 177 8.23 -3.52 1.85
N THR A 178 7.21 -4.18 1.30
CA THR A 178 6.21 -3.49 0.49
C THR A 178 5.10 -2.91 1.36
N ASN A 179 4.40 -1.89 0.85
CA ASN A 179 3.19 -1.35 1.46
C ASN A 179 2.18 -2.45 1.78
N ASN A 180 1.99 -3.42 0.86
CA ASN A 180 1.09 -4.56 1.03
C ASN A 180 1.50 -5.45 2.20
N GLU A 181 2.76 -5.88 2.25
CA GLU A 181 3.24 -6.80 3.29
C GLU A 181 3.14 -6.18 4.68
N PHE A 182 3.56 -4.92 4.85
CA PHE A 182 3.40 -4.20 6.11
C PHE A 182 1.93 -4.09 6.53
N GLY A 183 1.04 -3.76 5.61
CA GLY A 183 -0.38 -3.61 5.89
C GLY A 183 -1.07 -4.95 6.18
N PHE A 184 -0.73 -6.03 5.45
CA PHE A 184 -1.26 -7.36 5.74
C PHE A 184 -0.74 -7.93 7.05
N ASP A 185 0.53 -7.69 7.41
CA ASP A 185 1.06 -8.10 8.71
C ASP A 185 0.34 -7.39 9.85
N TYR A 186 0.05 -6.09 9.70
CA TYR A 186 -0.77 -5.34 10.65
C TYR A 186 -2.17 -5.98 10.81
N LEU A 187 -2.84 -6.34 9.72
CA LEU A 187 -4.15 -7.00 9.81
C LEU A 187 -4.04 -8.37 10.49
N ARG A 188 -3.03 -9.17 10.13
CA ARG A 188 -2.80 -10.49 10.75
C ARG A 188 -2.52 -10.37 12.24
N ASP A 189 -1.69 -9.43 12.65
CA ASP A 189 -1.37 -9.18 14.06
C ASP A 189 -2.60 -8.77 14.87
N ASN A 190 -3.49 -7.95 14.30
CA ASN A 190 -4.74 -7.55 14.96
C ASN A 190 -5.79 -8.68 15.05
N MET A 191 -5.56 -9.81 14.40
CA MET A 191 -6.39 -11.03 14.52
C MET A 191 -5.80 -12.05 15.49
N LYS A 192 -4.60 -11.83 16.05
CA LYS A 192 -3.97 -12.70 17.05
C LYS A 192 -4.60 -12.48 18.42
N TYR A 193 -4.65 -13.55 19.21
CA TYR A 193 -5.19 -13.50 20.57
C TYR A 193 -4.12 -13.10 21.61
N ASN A 194 -2.85 -13.38 21.34
CA ASN A 194 -1.73 -13.11 22.25
C ASN A 194 -0.74 -12.15 21.62
N LEU A 195 -0.21 -11.20 22.41
CA LEU A 195 0.81 -10.25 21.94
C LEU A 195 2.11 -10.94 21.47
N GLU A 196 2.46 -12.08 22.06
CA GLU A 196 3.65 -12.85 21.71
C GLU A 196 3.56 -13.47 20.30
N GLU A 197 2.35 -13.62 19.78
CA GLU A 197 2.11 -14.14 18.42
C GLU A 197 2.25 -13.07 17.34
N MET A 198 2.23 -11.79 17.72
CA MET A 198 2.38 -10.67 16.78
C MET A 198 3.81 -10.64 16.24
N VAL A 199 3.94 -10.25 14.97
CA VAL A 199 5.23 -10.16 14.30
C VAL A 199 5.79 -8.75 14.28
N GLN A 200 4.92 -7.73 14.22
CA GLN A 200 5.34 -6.33 14.18
C GLN A 200 5.64 -5.81 15.59
N ARG A 201 6.61 -4.89 15.66
CA ARG A 201 6.85 -4.06 16.84
C ARG A 201 5.95 -2.82 16.79
N PRO A 202 5.81 -2.07 17.90
CA PRO A 202 5.14 -0.77 17.90
C PRO A 202 5.71 0.15 16.81
N PHE A 203 4.83 0.90 16.13
CA PHE A 203 5.23 1.84 15.09
C PHE A 203 6.14 2.95 15.64
N ASN A 204 7.19 3.27 14.89
CA ASN A 204 8.11 4.34 15.22
C ASN A 204 8.32 5.28 14.04
N PHE A 205 9.06 4.86 13.02
CA PHE A 205 9.38 5.69 11.86
C PHE A 205 9.23 4.90 10.56
N ALA A 206 8.56 5.49 9.57
CA ALA A 206 8.51 4.94 8.22
C ALA A 206 9.00 5.95 7.19
N ILE A 207 9.79 5.47 6.24
CA ILE A 207 10.17 6.18 5.02
C ILE A 207 9.50 5.46 3.85
N VAL A 208 8.65 6.19 3.09
CA VAL A 208 7.91 5.64 1.96
C VAL A 208 8.57 6.09 0.66
N ASP A 209 9.05 5.13 -0.13
CA ASP A 209 9.55 5.41 -1.48
C ASP A 209 8.39 5.45 -2.48
N GLU A 210 8.49 6.29 -3.49
CA GLU A 210 7.39 6.63 -4.42
C GLU A 210 6.10 6.98 -3.65
N VAL A 211 6.24 7.96 -2.76
CA VAL A 211 5.22 8.29 -1.75
C VAL A 211 3.90 8.77 -2.34
N ASP A 212 3.90 9.39 -3.50
CA ASP A 212 2.71 9.79 -4.27
C ASP A 212 1.88 8.58 -4.69
N SER A 213 2.49 7.54 -5.24
CA SER A 213 1.78 6.32 -5.60
C SER A 213 1.15 5.63 -4.39
N ILE A 214 1.86 5.52 -3.28
CA ILE A 214 1.39 4.77 -2.10
C ILE A 214 0.41 5.58 -1.24
N LEU A 215 0.70 6.86 -0.97
CA LEU A 215 -0.08 7.68 -0.03
C LEU A 215 -1.16 8.54 -0.70
N VAL A 216 -1.18 8.63 -2.04
CA VAL A 216 -2.22 9.36 -2.80
C VAL A 216 -2.97 8.40 -3.71
N ASP A 217 -2.32 7.86 -4.75
CA ASP A 217 -3.00 7.06 -5.77
C ASP A 217 -3.66 5.80 -5.21
N GLU A 218 -2.95 5.04 -4.38
CA GLU A 218 -3.44 3.80 -3.76
C GLU A 218 -3.99 3.99 -2.35
N ALA A 219 -3.96 5.20 -1.80
CA ALA A 219 -4.24 5.49 -0.40
C ALA A 219 -5.58 4.95 0.11
N ARG A 220 -6.61 5.00 -0.73
CA ARG A 220 -7.99 4.58 -0.40
C ARG A 220 -8.28 3.12 -0.73
N THR A 221 -7.35 2.43 -1.36
CA THR A 221 -7.50 0.99 -1.65
C THR A 221 -7.42 0.20 -0.34
N PRO A 222 -8.47 -0.54 0.04
CA PRO A 222 -8.44 -1.33 1.27
C PRO A 222 -7.66 -2.64 1.07
N LEU A 223 -6.80 -2.95 1.99
CA LEU A 223 -6.33 -4.31 2.22
C LEU A 223 -7.40 -5.07 2.98
N VAL A 224 -7.73 -6.27 2.55
CA VAL A 224 -8.83 -7.05 3.11
C VAL A 224 -8.37 -8.48 3.37
N ILE A 225 -8.59 -8.96 4.59
CA ILE A 225 -8.51 -10.38 4.92
C ILE A 225 -9.93 -10.93 4.99
N SER A 226 -10.21 -11.93 4.16
CA SER A 226 -11.50 -12.62 4.12
C SER A 226 -11.35 -14.03 4.66
N GLY A 227 -12.36 -14.49 5.39
CA GLY A 227 -12.49 -15.87 5.82
C GLY A 227 -13.79 -16.48 5.29
N SER A 228 -13.91 -17.80 5.35
CA SER A 228 -15.18 -18.47 5.09
C SER A 228 -16.17 -18.18 6.23
N ALA A 229 -17.36 -17.73 5.87
CA ALA A 229 -18.49 -17.72 6.80
C ALA A 229 -18.93 -19.17 7.11
N GLU A 230 -19.84 -19.34 8.06
CA GLU A 230 -20.47 -20.64 8.32
C GLU A 230 -21.05 -21.24 7.04
N ASP A 231 -20.95 -22.55 6.89
CA ASP A 231 -21.44 -23.25 5.71
C ASP A 231 -22.96 -23.23 5.64
N SER A 232 -23.51 -22.23 4.99
CA SER A 232 -24.96 -22.10 4.72
C SER A 232 -25.41 -22.86 3.46
N SER A 233 -24.56 -23.67 2.83
CA SER A 233 -24.84 -24.31 1.54
C SER A 233 -26.10 -25.19 1.55
N VAL A 234 -26.36 -25.88 2.67
CA VAL A 234 -27.57 -26.68 2.88
C VAL A 234 -28.80 -25.79 2.89
N LEU A 235 -28.72 -24.64 3.56
CA LEU A 235 -29.82 -23.68 3.68
C LEU A 235 -30.16 -23.05 2.32
N TYR A 236 -29.16 -22.62 1.55
CA TYR A 236 -29.36 -22.13 0.19
C TYR A 236 -30.06 -23.16 -0.71
N LYS A 237 -29.64 -24.43 -0.68
CA LYS A 237 -30.26 -25.51 -1.44
C LYS A 237 -31.69 -25.79 -1.02
N SER A 238 -31.97 -25.75 0.27
CA SER A 238 -33.31 -25.99 0.83
C SER A 238 -34.29 -24.88 0.44
N ILE A 239 -33.89 -23.62 0.64
CA ILE A 239 -34.71 -22.46 0.28
C ILE A 239 -34.91 -22.37 -1.23
N ASN A 240 -33.87 -22.67 -2.04
CA ASN A 240 -33.98 -22.67 -3.50
C ASN A 240 -35.11 -23.55 -4.01
N LYS A 241 -35.41 -24.67 -3.36
CA LYS A 241 -36.53 -25.58 -3.74
C LYS A 241 -37.90 -24.98 -3.52
N LEU A 242 -38.02 -24.00 -2.60
CA LEU A 242 -39.30 -23.38 -2.25
C LEU A 242 -39.67 -22.22 -3.18
N ILE A 243 -38.69 -21.52 -3.75
CA ILE A 243 -38.94 -20.35 -4.60
C ILE A 243 -39.83 -20.66 -5.82
N PRO A 244 -39.67 -21.81 -6.56
CA PRO A 244 -40.53 -22.14 -7.68
C PRO A 244 -42.00 -22.41 -7.30
N LEU A 245 -42.33 -22.61 -6.01
CA LEU A 245 -43.68 -22.79 -5.52
C LEU A 245 -44.45 -21.46 -5.43
N LEU A 246 -43.75 -20.32 -5.41
CA LEU A 246 -44.36 -19.01 -5.36
C LEU A 246 -44.99 -18.61 -6.70
N LYS A 247 -46.24 -18.10 -6.63
CA LYS A 247 -47.02 -17.63 -7.77
C LYS A 247 -46.73 -16.14 -8.05
N GLU A 248 -47.21 -15.63 -9.19
CA GLU A 248 -47.00 -14.22 -9.59
C GLU A 248 -47.52 -13.19 -8.58
N ASN A 249 -48.57 -13.52 -7.82
CA ASN A 249 -49.14 -12.63 -6.78
C ASN A 249 -48.40 -12.66 -5.46
N ASP A 250 -47.41 -13.55 -5.29
CA ASP A 250 -46.67 -13.74 -4.04
C ASP A 250 -45.44 -12.82 -3.95
N TYR A 251 -45.09 -12.12 -5.05
CA TYR A 251 -43.98 -11.20 -5.09
C TYR A 251 -44.24 -10.00 -6.02
N GLU A 252 -43.59 -8.89 -5.71
CA GLU A 252 -43.55 -7.68 -6.56
C GLU A 252 -42.18 -7.57 -7.21
N LEU A 253 -42.16 -7.45 -8.55
CA LEU A 253 -40.93 -7.31 -9.33
C LEU A 253 -40.84 -5.91 -9.93
N ASP A 254 -39.83 -5.16 -9.58
CA ASP A 254 -39.47 -3.89 -10.25
C ASP A 254 -38.16 -4.09 -11.03
N GLU A 255 -38.30 -4.29 -12.35
CA GLU A 255 -37.13 -4.47 -13.22
C GLU A 255 -36.27 -3.19 -13.36
N LYS A 256 -36.85 -1.98 -13.15
CA LYS A 256 -36.11 -0.73 -13.25
C LYS A 256 -35.23 -0.50 -12.04
N GLN A 257 -35.76 -0.78 -10.85
CA GLN A 257 -35.02 -0.67 -9.59
C GLN A 257 -34.23 -1.93 -9.25
N ARG A 258 -34.39 -3.00 -10.06
CA ARG A 258 -33.79 -4.32 -9.82
C ARG A 258 -34.09 -4.88 -8.43
N THR A 259 -35.34 -4.69 -7.99
CA THR A 259 -35.83 -5.19 -6.72
C THR A 259 -36.90 -6.26 -6.93
N CYS A 260 -36.92 -7.24 -6.05
CA CYS A 260 -37.95 -8.27 -6.00
C CYS A 260 -38.26 -8.57 -4.54
N ASN A 261 -39.49 -8.25 -4.10
CA ASN A 261 -39.90 -8.39 -2.71
C ASN A 261 -41.12 -9.28 -2.60
N LEU A 262 -41.25 -10.00 -1.50
CA LEU A 262 -42.47 -10.75 -1.23
C LEU A 262 -43.62 -9.82 -0.87
N THR A 263 -44.84 -10.18 -1.33
CA THR A 263 -46.07 -9.57 -0.84
C THR A 263 -46.50 -10.20 0.50
N ASP A 264 -47.43 -9.62 1.23
CA ASP A 264 -47.96 -10.21 2.46
C ASP A 264 -48.47 -11.64 2.23
N GLN A 265 -49.08 -11.88 1.08
CA GLN A 265 -49.53 -13.23 0.71
C GLN A 265 -48.34 -14.17 0.46
N GLY A 266 -47.28 -13.64 -0.20
CA GLY A 266 -46.06 -14.40 -0.45
C GLY A 266 -45.33 -14.76 0.83
N ILE A 267 -45.28 -13.87 1.81
CA ILE A 267 -44.71 -14.12 3.14
C ILE A 267 -45.47 -15.28 3.80
N ASN A 268 -46.79 -15.23 3.86
CA ASN A 268 -47.58 -16.31 4.46
C ASN A 268 -47.39 -17.67 3.73
N ASN A 269 -47.30 -17.64 2.40
CA ASN A 269 -47.11 -18.86 1.62
C ASN A 269 -45.69 -19.46 1.83
N ILE A 270 -44.64 -18.63 1.90
CA ILE A 270 -43.30 -19.15 2.15
C ILE A 270 -43.10 -19.60 3.61
N GLU A 271 -43.73 -18.94 4.60
CA GLU A 271 -43.71 -19.36 6.00
C GLU A 271 -44.31 -20.77 6.13
N ASN A 272 -45.47 -20.99 5.54
CA ASN A 272 -46.11 -22.31 5.55
C ASN A 272 -45.21 -23.38 4.86
N ALA A 273 -44.54 -23.04 3.78
CA ALA A 273 -43.63 -23.94 3.10
C ALA A 273 -42.40 -24.27 3.94
N LEU A 274 -41.82 -23.27 4.64
CA LEU A 274 -40.67 -23.45 5.52
C LEU A 274 -41.00 -24.33 6.73
N ILE A 275 -42.19 -24.17 7.30
CA ILE A 275 -42.67 -25.01 8.42
C ILE A 275 -42.90 -26.44 7.92
N SER A 276 -43.51 -26.63 6.77
CA SER A 276 -43.78 -27.97 6.19
C SER A 276 -42.48 -28.75 5.93
N GLU A 277 -41.42 -28.05 5.48
CA GLU A 277 -40.08 -28.62 5.22
C GLU A 277 -39.20 -28.69 6.48
N LYS A 278 -39.73 -28.29 7.66
CA LYS A 278 -39.00 -28.23 8.93
C LYS A 278 -37.72 -27.38 8.90
N ILE A 279 -37.72 -26.36 8.09
CA ILE A 279 -36.61 -25.38 8.00
C ILE A 279 -36.81 -24.28 9.06
N MET A 280 -38.08 -23.97 9.37
CA MET A 280 -38.49 -23.00 10.37
C MET A 280 -39.41 -23.69 11.40
N GLU A 281 -39.24 -23.36 12.66
CA GLU A 281 -40.19 -23.67 13.72
C GLU A 281 -41.38 -22.68 13.67
N ASP A 282 -42.37 -22.86 14.55
CA ASP A 282 -43.49 -21.90 14.62
C ASP A 282 -43.00 -20.46 14.90
N GLY A 283 -43.63 -19.48 14.26
CA GLY A 283 -43.31 -18.05 14.36
C GLY A 283 -43.34 -17.31 13.03
N SER A 284 -42.90 -16.05 13.02
CA SER A 284 -42.82 -15.23 11.82
C SER A 284 -41.38 -15.13 11.31
N LEU A 285 -41.26 -14.94 10.00
CA LEU A 285 -39.97 -14.59 9.36
C LEU A 285 -39.37 -13.29 9.91
N PHE A 286 -40.17 -12.41 10.52
CA PHE A 286 -39.72 -11.17 11.14
C PHE A 286 -39.17 -11.33 12.56
N ASP A 287 -39.28 -12.53 13.14
CA ASP A 287 -38.67 -12.81 14.42
C ASP A 287 -37.14 -12.76 14.32
N VAL A 288 -36.48 -12.24 15.39
CA VAL A 288 -35.02 -12.07 15.42
C VAL A 288 -34.27 -13.38 15.07
N LYS A 289 -34.79 -14.52 15.50
CA LYS A 289 -34.23 -15.87 15.23
C LYS A 289 -34.29 -16.27 13.75
N ASN A 290 -35.19 -15.66 12.98
CA ASN A 290 -35.47 -16.00 11.57
C ASN A 290 -34.91 -14.97 10.55
N VAL A 291 -34.23 -13.93 11.00
CA VAL A 291 -33.68 -12.85 10.13
C VAL A 291 -32.77 -13.43 9.04
N SER A 292 -31.95 -14.43 9.37
CA SER A 292 -31.08 -15.10 8.38
C SER A 292 -31.89 -15.83 7.30
N LEU A 293 -33.03 -16.44 7.65
CA LEU A 293 -33.92 -17.09 6.68
C LEU A 293 -34.48 -16.08 5.69
N MET A 294 -34.95 -14.91 6.18
CA MET A 294 -35.46 -13.83 5.32
C MET A 294 -34.37 -13.35 4.33
N HIS A 295 -33.14 -13.22 4.77
CA HIS A 295 -32.03 -12.87 3.89
C HIS A 295 -31.85 -13.90 2.76
N HIS A 296 -31.76 -15.18 3.09
CA HIS A 296 -31.58 -16.26 2.11
C HIS A 296 -32.76 -16.37 1.14
N ILE A 297 -33.99 -16.15 1.62
CA ILE A 297 -35.21 -16.15 0.78
C ILE A 297 -35.14 -15.00 -0.22
N ASN A 298 -34.80 -13.79 0.22
CA ASN A 298 -34.69 -12.64 -0.66
C ASN A 298 -33.62 -12.84 -1.72
N GLN A 299 -32.44 -13.39 -1.36
CA GLN A 299 -31.39 -13.68 -2.34
C GLN A 299 -31.80 -14.78 -3.32
N ALA A 300 -32.47 -15.82 -2.87
CA ALA A 300 -33.01 -16.88 -3.74
C ALA A 300 -34.09 -16.33 -4.69
N LEU A 301 -35.01 -15.50 -4.20
CA LEU A 301 -36.04 -14.86 -5.01
C LEU A 301 -35.44 -13.96 -6.09
N ARG A 302 -34.48 -13.12 -5.72
CA ARG A 302 -33.71 -12.28 -6.67
C ARG A 302 -32.99 -13.14 -7.70
N ALA A 303 -32.30 -14.21 -7.28
CA ALA A 303 -31.62 -15.14 -8.20
C ALA A 303 -32.55 -15.72 -9.24
N HIS A 304 -33.78 -16.10 -8.86
CA HIS A 304 -34.77 -16.69 -9.80
C HIS A 304 -35.43 -15.65 -10.72
N LYS A 305 -35.72 -14.45 -10.21
CA LYS A 305 -36.54 -13.47 -10.91
C LYS A 305 -35.76 -12.40 -11.66
N LEU A 306 -34.60 -11.98 -11.13
CA LEU A 306 -33.80 -10.90 -11.71
C LEU A 306 -32.57 -11.39 -12.48
N PHE A 307 -31.98 -12.51 -12.10
CA PHE A 307 -30.75 -12.99 -12.73
C PHE A 307 -31.04 -14.05 -13.80
N LYS A 308 -30.74 -13.73 -15.06
CA LYS A 308 -30.96 -14.59 -16.23
C LYS A 308 -29.63 -15.22 -16.68
N LYS A 309 -29.65 -16.56 -16.90
CA LYS A 309 -28.51 -17.29 -17.44
C LYS A 309 -28.17 -16.80 -18.85
N ASN A 310 -26.89 -16.77 -19.18
CA ASN A 310 -26.32 -16.27 -20.42
C ASN A 310 -26.51 -14.75 -20.68
N THR A 311 -27.05 -14.02 -19.70
CA THR A 311 -27.15 -12.55 -19.73
C THR A 311 -26.34 -11.96 -18.60
N HIS A 312 -26.63 -12.34 -17.35
CA HIS A 312 -25.96 -11.82 -16.18
C HIS A 312 -24.86 -12.76 -15.67
N TYR A 313 -24.97 -14.05 -15.96
CA TYR A 313 -24.00 -15.08 -15.60
C TYR A 313 -24.05 -16.27 -16.57
N MET A 314 -22.99 -17.05 -16.59
CA MET A 314 -22.90 -18.32 -17.28
C MET A 314 -22.44 -19.43 -16.33
N VAL A 315 -22.74 -20.69 -16.70
CA VAL A 315 -22.24 -21.86 -15.96
C VAL A 315 -21.20 -22.58 -16.83
N LYS A 316 -19.97 -22.69 -16.28
CA LYS A 316 -18.85 -23.37 -16.96
C LYS A 316 -18.09 -24.21 -15.93
N ASN A 317 -17.80 -25.45 -16.23
CA ASN A 317 -17.05 -26.35 -15.33
C ASN A 317 -17.65 -26.44 -13.93
N ASN A 318 -18.98 -26.52 -13.84
CA ASN A 318 -19.71 -26.55 -12.54
C ASN A 318 -19.54 -25.30 -11.66
N ASN A 319 -19.15 -24.16 -12.24
CA ASN A 319 -19.01 -22.88 -11.56
C ASN A 319 -19.89 -21.82 -12.25
N VAL A 320 -20.44 -20.92 -11.45
CA VAL A 320 -21.11 -19.71 -11.93
C VAL A 320 -20.05 -18.64 -12.22
N ILE A 321 -20.08 -18.05 -13.41
CA ILE A 321 -19.18 -16.98 -13.84
C ILE A 321 -20.03 -15.78 -14.21
N ILE A 322 -19.69 -14.61 -13.66
CA ILE A 322 -20.39 -13.35 -13.96
C ILE A 322 -20.12 -12.93 -15.41
N ILE A 323 -21.14 -12.41 -16.08
CA ILE A 323 -21.00 -11.73 -17.36
C ILE A 323 -21.12 -10.22 -17.10
N ASP A 324 -20.14 -9.45 -17.54
CA ASP A 324 -20.18 -8.00 -17.50
C ASP A 324 -21.26 -7.45 -18.43
N GLU A 325 -22.19 -6.69 -17.88
CA GLU A 325 -23.37 -6.20 -18.62
C GLU A 325 -23.00 -5.24 -19.76
N PHE A 326 -21.90 -4.52 -19.66
CA PHE A 326 -21.48 -3.53 -20.66
C PHE A 326 -20.65 -4.15 -21.77
N THR A 327 -19.74 -5.05 -21.42
CA THR A 327 -18.79 -5.63 -22.37
C THR A 327 -19.18 -7.01 -22.86
N GLY A 328 -20.11 -7.70 -22.17
CA GLY A 328 -20.50 -9.09 -22.45
C GLY A 328 -19.39 -10.11 -22.14
N ARG A 329 -18.32 -9.70 -21.45
CA ARG A 329 -17.18 -10.57 -21.14
C ARG A 329 -17.40 -11.36 -19.87
N ALA A 330 -16.93 -12.60 -19.85
CA ALA A 330 -16.90 -13.43 -18.66
C ALA A 330 -15.86 -12.91 -17.67
N MET A 331 -16.27 -12.69 -16.42
CA MET A 331 -15.42 -12.19 -15.34
C MET A 331 -15.04 -13.35 -14.41
N GLU A 332 -14.04 -14.13 -14.80
CA GLU A 332 -13.56 -15.25 -13.99
C GLU A 332 -12.95 -14.73 -12.68
N GLY A 333 -13.23 -15.42 -11.56
CA GLY A 333 -12.73 -15.04 -10.23
C GLY A 333 -13.56 -13.99 -9.49
N ARG A 334 -14.51 -13.30 -10.13
CA ARG A 334 -15.44 -12.39 -9.46
C ARG A 334 -16.71 -13.13 -9.01
N ARG A 335 -17.27 -12.67 -7.88
CA ARG A 335 -18.51 -13.21 -7.31
C ARG A 335 -19.48 -12.07 -7.00
N PHE A 336 -20.79 -12.32 -7.10
CA PHE A 336 -21.81 -11.41 -6.56
C PHE A 336 -21.72 -11.41 -5.03
N GLY A 337 -21.91 -10.24 -4.42
CA GLY A 337 -21.91 -10.08 -2.98
C GLY A 337 -23.19 -10.54 -2.29
N GLU A 338 -23.20 -10.44 -0.95
CA GLU A 338 -24.40 -10.60 -0.10
C GLU A 338 -25.12 -11.95 -0.26
N GLY A 339 -24.41 -13.05 -0.54
CA GLY A 339 -25.03 -14.36 -0.73
C GLY A 339 -25.74 -14.57 -2.07
N GLN A 340 -25.78 -13.55 -2.94
CA GLN A 340 -26.43 -13.63 -4.25
C GLN A 340 -25.77 -14.67 -5.16
N HIS A 341 -24.45 -14.81 -5.10
CA HIS A 341 -23.72 -15.80 -5.90
C HIS A 341 -24.09 -17.22 -5.48
N GLN A 342 -24.16 -17.48 -4.18
CA GLN A 342 -24.56 -18.75 -3.59
C GLN A 342 -26.02 -19.11 -3.94
N ALA A 343 -26.91 -18.11 -3.94
CA ALA A 343 -28.28 -18.28 -4.37
C ALA A 343 -28.38 -18.69 -5.86
N ILE A 344 -27.55 -18.12 -6.72
CA ILE A 344 -27.45 -18.49 -8.15
C ILE A 344 -26.82 -19.88 -8.30
N GLU A 345 -25.78 -20.22 -7.54
CA GLU A 345 -25.17 -21.54 -7.51
C GLU A 345 -26.22 -22.61 -7.11
N ALA A 346 -27.04 -22.33 -6.08
CA ALA A 346 -28.12 -23.20 -5.68
C ALA A 346 -29.22 -23.33 -6.76
N LYS A 347 -29.59 -22.22 -7.42
CA LYS A 347 -30.54 -22.21 -8.55
C LYS A 347 -30.08 -23.09 -9.69
N GLU A 348 -28.82 -23.04 -10.07
CA GLU A 348 -28.24 -23.80 -11.16
C GLU A 348 -27.82 -25.22 -10.76
N ASN A 349 -28.05 -25.62 -9.50
CA ASN A 349 -27.68 -26.92 -8.94
C ASN A 349 -26.17 -27.24 -9.09
N VAL A 350 -25.31 -26.23 -9.03
CA VAL A 350 -23.86 -26.36 -8.95
C VAL A 350 -23.39 -26.43 -7.50
N ASN A 351 -22.09 -26.63 -7.28
CA ASN A 351 -21.54 -26.63 -5.94
C ASN A 351 -21.66 -25.24 -5.29
N VAL A 352 -22.43 -25.11 -4.22
CA VAL A 352 -22.56 -23.86 -3.45
C VAL A 352 -21.32 -23.71 -2.60
N GLN A 353 -20.53 -22.68 -2.87
CA GLN A 353 -19.34 -22.38 -2.08
C GLN A 353 -19.69 -21.49 -0.88
N PRO A 354 -18.95 -21.62 0.24
CA PRO A 354 -19.19 -20.78 1.41
C PRO A 354 -19.07 -19.29 1.06
N GLU A 355 -19.79 -18.45 1.80
CA GLU A 355 -19.66 -17.02 1.70
C GLU A 355 -18.27 -16.57 2.21
N SER A 356 -17.72 -15.54 1.57
CA SER A 356 -16.54 -14.88 2.08
C SER A 356 -16.96 -13.74 2.99
N GLN A 357 -16.55 -13.80 4.24
CA GLN A 357 -16.77 -12.74 5.22
C GLN A 357 -15.48 -11.94 5.38
N THR A 358 -15.57 -10.60 5.33
CA THR A 358 -14.44 -9.75 5.65
C THR A 358 -14.16 -9.84 7.15
N LEU A 359 -12.98 -10.36 7.50
CA LEU A 359 -12.52 -10.49 8.88
C LEU A 359 -11.80 -9.23 9.37
N ALA A 360 -10.98 -8.64 8.51
CA ALA A 360 -10.24 -7.43 8.80
C ALA A 360 -10.00 -6.61 7.53
N SER A 361 -10.00 -5.29 7.66
CA SER A 361 -9.65 -4.41 6.56
C SER A 361 -9.02 -3.12 7.06
N VAL A 362 -8.07 -2.58 6.28
CA VAL A 362 -7.44 -1.27 6.52
C VAL A 362 -7.06 -0.65 5.17
N THR A 363 -7.23 0.67 5.03
CA THR A 363 -6.67 1.40 3.88
C THR A 363 -5.22 1.77 4.15
N PHE A 364 -4.40 1.95 3.10
CA PHE A 364 -3.03 2.45 3.26
C PHE A 364 -3.02 3.80 3.97
N GLN A 365 -3.97 4.67 3.64
CA GLN A 365 -4.16 5.96 4.31
C GLN A 365 -4.25 5.83 5.83
N ASN A 366 -5.09 4.93 6.32
CA ASN A 366 -5.26 4.72 7.75
C ASN A 366 -4.05 4.03 8.39
N TYR A 367 -3.44 3.08 7.68
CA TYR A 367 -2.26 2.37 8.14
C TYR A 367 -1.08 3.32 8.36
N PHE A 368 -0.70 4.13 7.36
CA PHE A 368 0.46 5.02 7.48
C PHE A 368 0.25 6.18 8.45
N ARG A 369 -0.99 6.58 8.73
CA ARG A 369 -1.30 7.56 9.78
C ARG A 369 -1.02 7.08 11.20
N MET A 370 -0.80 5.79 11.41
CA MET A 370 -0.44 5.23 12.72
C MET A 370 1.02 5.43 13.10
N TYR A 371 1.88 5.74 12.15
CA TYR A 371 3.29 6.03 12.45
C TYR A 371 3.43 7.38 13.15
N PRO A 372 4.09 7.44 14.34
CA PRO A 372 4.39 8.70 15.03
C PRO A 372 5.25 9.62 14.17
N LYS A 373 6.11 9.05 13.32
CA LYS A 373 6.95 9.76 12.38
C LYS A 373 6.85 9.10 11.00
N LEU A 374 6.47 9.89 10.02
CA LEU A 374 6.32 9.46 8.62
C LEU A 374 7.12 10.41 7.72
N SER A 375 7.77 9.88 6.72
CA SER A 375 8.41 10.66 5.67
C SER A 375 8.31 9.92 4.34
N GLY A 376 8.62 10.60 3.25
CA GLY A 376 8.57 10.00 1.95
C GLY A 376 9.50 10.66 0.95
N MET A 377 9.68 9.99 -0.18
CA MET A 377 10.46 10.50 -1.29
C MET A 377 9.83 10.11 -2.62
N THR A 378 9.87 11.00 -3.58
CA THR A 378 9.41 10.78 -4.97
C THR A 378 10.00 11.85 -5.88
N GLY A 379 9.77 11.73 -7.18
CA GLY A 379 10.12 12.75 -8.18
C GLY A 379 9.03 13.79 -8.44
N THR A 380 7.81 13.62 -7.90
CA THR A 380 6.56 14.29 -8.34
C THR A 380 5.59 14.63 -7.19
N ALA A 381 6.08 14.98 -6.00
CA ALA A 381 5.22 15.22 -4.82
C ALA A 381 4.53 16.59 -4.81
N LEU A 382 5.09 17.61 -5.45
CA LEU A 382 4.65 19.00 -5.30
C LEU A 382 3.22 19.23 -5.81
N THR A 383 2.80 18.46 -6.83
CA THR A 383 1.44 18.51 -7.37
C THR A 383 0.38 18.10 -6.34
N GLU A 384 0.75 17.20 -5.44
CA GLU A 384 -0.14 16.61 -4.43
C GLU A 384 0.14 17.15 -3.00
N GLU A 385 0.91 18.26 -2.88
CA GLU A 385 1.28 18.87 -1.58
C GLU A 385 0.06 19.13 -0.68
N GLY A 386 -1.07 19.55 -1.27
CA GLY A 386 -2.31 19.79 -0.55
C GLY A 386 -2.83 18.54 0.15
N GLU A 387 -2.85 17.41 -0.54
CA GLU A 387 -3.34 16.13 -0.01
C GLU A 387 -2.39 15.56 1.04
N PHE A 388 -1.09 15.62 0.83
CA PHE A 388 -0.10 15.24 1.84
C PHE A 388 -0.22 16.06 3.12
N SER A 389 -0.44 17.36 3.01
CA SER A 389 -0.60 18.24 4.16
C SER A 389 -1.91 17.97 4.91
N GLU A 390 -3.03 17.82 4.21
CA GLU A 390 -4.36 17.67 4.81
C GLU A 390 -4.51 16.30 5.50
N ILE A 391 -4.06 15.22 4.85
CA ILE A 391 -4.29 13.84 5.32
C ILE A 391 -3.22 13.40 6.32
N TYR A 392 -1.94 13.66 6.02
CA TYR A 392 -0.80 13.11 6.76
C TYR A 392 -0.02 14.16 7.54
N ASN A 393 -0.37 15.44 7.42
CA ASN A 393 0.40 16.57 7.98
C ASN A 393 1.86 16.59 7.51
N LEU A 394 2.10 16.16 6.26
CA LEU A 394 3.42 16.15 5.63
C LEU A 394 3.59 17.36 4.73
N SER A 395 4.74 18.04 4.85
CA SER A 395 5.14 19.10 3.92
C SER A 395 6.11 18.56 2.87
N VAL A 396 6.04 19.09 1.66
CA VAL A 396 6.93 18.75 0.55
C VAL A 396 8.06 19.75 0.46
N ILE A 397 9.29 19.26 0.33
CA ILE A 397 10.50 20.06 0.08
C ILE A 397 11.13 19.62 -1.23
N GLU A 398 11.14 20.50 -2.22
CA GLU A 398 11.80 20.27 -3.49
C GLU A 398 13.31 20.44 -3.32
N ILE A 399 14.07 19.37 -3.51
CA ILE A 399 15.53 19.36 -3.41
C ILE A 399 16.12 19.72 -4.78
N PRO A 400 17.05 20.69 -4.85
CA PRO A 400 17.69 21.02 -6.12
C PRO A 400 18.53 19.85 -6.63
N THR A 401 18.65 19.74 -7.95
CA THR A 401 19.51 18.72 -8.58
C THR A 401 20.99 19.02 -8.31
N ASN A 402 21.79 17.96 -8.18
CA ASN A 402 23.25 18.10 -7.93
C ASN A 402 23.97 18.83 -9.10
N LEU A 403 23.58 18.51 -10.32
CA LEU A 403 24.06 19.18 -11.53
C LEU A 403 22.90 19.84 -12.26
N LYS A 404 23.20 20.84 -13.09
CA LYS A 404 22.18 21.46 -13.93
C LYS A 404 21.56 20.40 -14.85
N VAL A 405 20.22 20.35 -14.87
CA VAL A 405 19.50 19.43 -15.76
C VAL A 405 19.85 19.74 -17.22
N ALA A 406 20.39 18.74 -17.89
CA ALA A 406 20.75 18.80 -19.32
C ALA A 406 19.69 18.13 -20.22
N ARG A 407 18.69 17.46 -19.63
CA ARG A 407 17.59 16.82 -20.37
C ARG A 407 16.80 17.87 -21.15
N ILE A 408 16.53 17.56 -22.41
CA ILE A 408 15.67 18.35 -23.28
C ILE A 408 14.42 17.52 -23.52
N ASP A 409 13.27 18.02 -23.07
CA ASP A 409 11.99 17.41 -23.36
C ASP A 409 11.48 17.97 -24.69
N ASN A 410 11.42 17.11 -25.72
CA ASN A 410 10.86 17.46 -27.00
C ASN A 410 9.33 17.47 -26.94
N ASN A 411 8.71 18.18 -27.90
CA ASN A 411 7.25 18.14 -28.03
C ASN A 411 6.77 16.75 -28.45
N ASP A 412 5.52 16.43 -28.11
CA ASP A 412 4.86 15.21 -28.55
C ASP A 412 4.73 15.16 -30.07
N GLU A 413 4.97 13.98 -30.65
CA GLU A 413 4.78 13.72 -32.08
C GLU A 413 3.47 12.94 -32.27
N ILE A 414 2.58 13.47 -33.13
CA ILE A 414 1.27 12.87 -33.39
C ILE A 414 1.26 12.23 -34.78
N TYR A 415 0.89 10.96 -34.85
CA TYR A 415 0.82 10.17 -36.06
C TYR A 415 -0.62 9.81 -36.40
N LYS A 416 -0.94 9.66 -37.70
CA LYS A 416 -2.30 9.31 -38.14
C LYS A 416 -2.64 7.84 -37.93
N THR A 417 -1.64 6.97 -38.07
CA THR A 417 -1.79 5.53 -37.94
C THR A 417 -0.75 4.93 -37.00
N ASN A 418 -1.02 3.72 -36.50
CA ASN A 418 -0.08 2.98 -35.67
C ASN A 418 1.20 2.60 -36.45
N GLU A 419 1.03 2.27 -37.73
CA GLU A 419 2.14 1.89 -38.62
C GLU A 419 3.14 3.07 -38.79
N GLU A 420 2.64 4.29 -39.06
CA GLU A 420 3.47 5.49 -39.14
C GLU A 420 4.22 5.75 -37.83
N ARG A 421 3.56 5.58 -36.69
CA ARG A 421 4.19 5.72 -35.35
C ARG A 421 5.30 4.68 -35.18
N ASP A 422 5.03 3.42 -35.48
CA ASP A 422 5.95 2.31 -35.26
C ASP A 422 7.18 2.45 -36.17
N GLU A 423 7.01 2.91 -37.43
CA GLU A 423 8.13 3.26 -38.29
C GLU A 423 8.99 4.42 -37.73
N ALA A 424 8.36 5.45 -37.18
CA ALA A 424 9.09 6.57 -36.56
C ALA A 424 9.87 6.13 -35.33
N VAL A 425 9.28 5.25 -34.48
CA VAL A 425 9.95 4.66 -33.31
C VAL A 425 11.17 3.85 -33.73
N ILE A 426 11.05 3.02 -34.78
CA ILE A 426 12.19 2.23 -35.31
C ILE A 426 13.31 3.14 -35.77
N LYS A 427 13.02 4.20 -36.54
CA LYS A 427 14.02 5.18 -36.98
C LYS A 427 14.69 5.89 -35.81
N LEU A 428 13.92 6.22 -34.76
CA LEU A 428 14.48 6.84 -33.55
C LEU A 428 15.42 5.88 -32.83
N ILE A 429 15.06 4.60 -32.67
CA ILE A 429 15.91 3.56 -32.09
C ILE A 429 17.23 3.42 -32.88
N GLU A 430 17.15 3.35 -34.20
CA GLU A 430 18.35 3.27 -35.05
C GLU A 430 19.29 4.48 -34.88
N ASN A 431 18.72 5.68 -34.77
CA ASN A 431 19.49 6.89 -34.52
C ASN A 431 20.15 6.88 -33.11
N CYS A 432 19.41 6.48 -32.10
CA CYS A 432 19.94 6.35 -30.74
C CYS A 432 21.08 5.33 -30.69
N GLN A 433 20.92 4.19 -31.37
CA GLN A 433 21.95 3.16 -31.46
C GLN A 433 23.22 3.68 -32.13
N LYS A 434 23.10 4.41 -33.26
CA LYS A 434 24.26 5.03 -33.96
C LYS A 434 24.98 6.04 -33.08
N ASN A 435 24.29 6.73 -32.22
CA ASN A 435 24.82 7.74 -31.31
C ASN A 435 25.25 7.17 -29.94
N ASN A 436 25.20 5.86 -29.73
CA ASN A 436 25.42 5.19 -28.44
C ASN A 436 24.58 5.80 -27.31
N GLN A 437 23.33 6.17 -27.59
CA GLN A 437 22.35 6.60 -26.62
C GLN A 437 21.55 5.36 -26.14
N PRO A 438 21.45 5.12 -24.81
CA PRO A 438 20.67 3.98 -24.28
C PRO A 438 19.17 4.15 -24.50
#